data_12bfb1f63169e4d3aea9c4fc810e5227
#
_entry.id   12bfb1f63169e4d3aea9c4fc810e5227
#
_cell.length_a   1.000
_cell.length_b   1.000
_cell.length_c   1.000
_cell.angle_alpha   90.00
_cell.angle_beta   90.00
_cell.angle_gamma   90.00
#
_symmetry.space_group_name_H-M   'P 1'
#
loop_
_entity.id
_entity.type
_entity.pdbx_description
1 polymer ?
#
loop_
_entity_poly.entity_id
_entity_poly.type
_entity_poly.pdbx_seq_one_letter_code
_entity_poly.pdbx_strand_id
1 'polypeptide(L)'
;GHSAIIHLAAASNLGQMLNRICQEDGMKLVNIVRKAEHVDLLKSQGAQYVVNSSADSYMADLRAAIAETGAFLGFDPIGGGQASDSVLKAMEQVAVSQMSEFSRYGSNQQKKMYIYGRLDLSPTILTPSYGLQWSVAGWLLTPFLQRAGMETAARMRARVQANLTTTFASH
;
A
#
# COMPACT_ATOMS: atom_id res chain seq x y z
N GLY A 1 -9.65 6.52 -11.24
CA GLY A 1 -9.10 6.33 -9.89
C GLY A 1 -8.52 4.93 -9.70
N HIS A 2 -7.81 4.72 -8.61
CA HIS A 2 -7.26 3.40 -8.28
C HIS A 2 -8.35 2.50 -7.68
N SER A 3 -8.39 1.23 -8.10
CA SER A 3 -9.29 0.21 -7.55
C SER A 3 -8.59 -0.73 -6.56
N ALA A 4 -7.27 -0.61 -6.45
CA ALA A 4 -6.43 -1.41 -5.57
C ALA A 4 -5.26 -0.57 -5.05
N ILE A 5 -4.85 -0.85 -3.81
CA ILE A 5 -3.71 -0.20 -3.15
C ILE A 5 -2.88 -1.22 -2.37
N ILE A 6 -1.65 -0.83 -2.03
CA ILE A 6 -0.73 -1.61 -1.18
C ILE A 6 -0.47 -0.81 0.10
N HIS A 7 -0.43 -1.46 1.24
CA HIS A 7 -0.11 -0.85 2.53
C HIS A 7 0.93 -1.65 3.29
N LEU A 8 2.01 -0.99 3.68
CA LEU A 8 3.05 -1.56 4.53
C LEU A 8 2.70 -1.38 6.02
N ALA A 9 3.34 -2.17 6.88
CA ALA A 9 3.02 -2.23 8.32
C ALA A 9 1.51 -2.41 8.58
N ALA A 10 0.89 -3.30 7.81
CA ALA A 10 -0.56 -3.40 7.68
C ALA A 10 -1.27 -3.94 8.94
N ALA A 11 -0.53 -4.53 9.88
CA ALA A 11 -1.08 -5.01 11.16
C ALA A 11 -1.13 -3.93 12.26
N SER A 12 -0.66 -2.71 11.99
CA SER A 12 -0.83 -1.57 12.89
C SER A 12 -2.31 -1.22 13.07
N ASN A 13 -2.64 -0.46 14.12
CA ASN A 13 -4.03 0.02 14.30
C ASN A 13 -4.55 0.71 13.03
N LEU A 14 -3.77 1.59 12.44
CA LEU A 14 -4.15 2.27 11.21
C LEU A 14 -4.32 1.28 10.04
N GLY A 15 -3.43 0.30 9.94
CA GLY A 15 -3.52 -0.74 8.90
C GLY A 15 -4.78 -1.59 9.02
N GLN A 16 -5.16 -1.96 10.24
CA GLN A 16 -6.39 -2.69 10.50
C GLN A 16 -7.64 -1.85 10.18
N MET A 17 -7.62 -0.56 10.49
CA MET A 17 -8.69 0.38 10.09
C MET A 17 -8.79 0.48 8.57
N LEU A 18 -7.66 0.61 7.88
CA LEU A 18 -7.63 0.68 6.43
C LEU A 18 -8.17 -0.60 5.79
N ASN A 19 -7.85 -1.77 6.35
CA ASN A 19 -8.39 -3.05 5.89
C ASN A 19 -9.93 -3.07 5.97
N ARG A 20 -10.50 -2.58 7.07
CA ARG A 20 -11.96 -2.47 7.21
C ARG A 20 -12.57 -1.48 6.23
N ILE A 21 -11.96 -0.30 6.06
CA ILE A 21 -12.39 0.72 5.10
C ILE A 21 -12.41 0.15 3.68
N CYS A 22 -11.33 -0.52 3.27
CA CYS A 22 -11.22 -1.08 1.93
C CYS A 22 -12.28 -2.17 1.68
N GLN A 23 -12.59 -2.99 2.69
CA GLN A 23 -13.65 -3.99 2.59
C GLN A 23 -15.03 -3.33 2.42
N GLU A 24 -15.33 -2.29 3.20
CA GLU A 24 -16.58 -1.54 3.10
C GLU A 24 -16.73 -0.85 1.74
N ASP A 25 -15.65 -0.31 1.21
CA ASP A 25 -15.65 0.46 -0.04
C ASP A 25 -15.43 -0.42 -1.29
N GLY A 26 -15.24 -1.73 -1.13
CA GLY A 26 -14.99 -2.66 -2.23
C GLY A 26 -13.64 -2.43 -2.91
N MET A 27 -12.68 -1.83 -2.21
CA MET A 27 -11.32 -1.61 -2.71
C MET A 27 -10.42 -2.79 -2.37
N LYS A 28 -9.66 -3.28 -3.34
CA LYS A 28 -8.68 -4.34 -3.09
C LYS A 28 -7.46 -3.78 -2.36
N LEU A 29 -7.06 -4.46 -1.30
CA LEU A 29 -5.91 -4.05 -0.47
C LEU A 29 -4.91 -5.18 -0.37
N VAL A 30 -3.66 -4.91 -0.78
CA VAL A 30 -2.52 -5.79 -0.52
C VAL A 30 -1.88 -5.35 0.79
N ASN A 31 -1.99 -6.19 1.81
CA ASN A 31 -1.44 -5.95 3.14
C ASN A 31 -0.05 -6.56 3.24
N ILE A 32 0.96 -5.78 3.62
CA ILE A 32 2.32 -6.26 3.85
C ILE A 32 2.63 -6.19 5.34
N VAL A 33 3.01 -7.34 5.91
CA VAL A 33 3.37 -7.50 7.32
C VAL A 33 4.72 -8.22 7.44
N ARG A 34 5.32 -8.21 8.64
CA ARG A 34 6.63 -8.85 8.88
C ARG A 34 6.56 -10.17 9.66
N LYS A 35 5.43 -10.47 10.28
CA LYS A 35 5.29 -11.63 11.17
C LYS A 35 4.18 -12.54 10.71
N ALA A 36 4.38 -13.86 10.86
CA ALA A 36 3.36 -14.85 10.52
C ALA A 36 2.06 -14.64 11.33
N GLU A 37 2.17 -14.31 12.62
CA GLU A 37 1.02 -13.99 13.46
C GLU A 37 0.18 -12.82 12.95
N HIS A 38 0.81 -11.84 12.30
CA HIS A 38 0.10 -10.71 11.68
C HIS A 38 -0.62 -11.11 10.39
N VAL A 39 -0.09 -12.10 9.67
CA VAL A 39 -0.80 -12.69 8.52
C VAL A 39 -2.11 -13.31 8.99
N ASP A 40 -2.05 -14.13 10.04
CA ASP A 40 -3.23 -14.79 10.58
C ASP A 40 -4.24 -13.79 11.14
N LEU A 41 -3.76 -12.76 11.84
CA LEU A 41 -4.60 -11.67 12.35
C LEU A 41 -5.40 -11.00 11.23
N LEU A 42 -4.74 -10.54 10.19
CA LEU A 42 -5.41 -9.82 9.10
C LEU A 42 -6.34 -10.73 8.30
N LYS A 43 -5.97 -11.99 8.09
CA LYS A 43 -6.84 -12.98 7.46
C LYS A 43 -8.10 -13.23 8.29
N SER A 44 -7.97 -13.33 9.62
CA SER A 44 -9.11 -13.46 10.52
C SER A 44 -10.06 -12.25 10.47
N GLN A 45 -9.54 -11.08 10.07
CA GLN A 45 -10.30 -9.85 9.86
C GLN A 45 -10.80 -9.69 8.40
N GLY A 46 -10.76 -10.74 7.60
CA GLY A 46 -11.32 -10.75 6.25
C GLY A 46 -10.37 -10.26 5.15
N ALA A 47 -9.08 -10.01 5.44
CA ALA A 47 -8.12 -9.62 4.43
C ALA A 47 -7.88 -10.75 3.42
N GLN A 48 -8.02 -10.45 2.13
CA GLN A 48 -7.79 -11.38 1.03
C GLN A 48 -6.31 -11.52 0.67
N TYR A 49 -5.58 -10.40 0.66
CA TYR A 49 -4.20 -10.33 0.21
C TYR A 49 -3.33 -9.91 1.37
N VAL A 50 -2.58 -10.85 1.92
CA VAL A 50 -1.63 -10.61 3.01
C VAL A 50 -0.30 -11.26 2.67
N VAL A 51 0.76 -10.46 2.62
CA VAL A 51 2.10 -10.87 2.24
C VAL A 51 3.05 -10.65 3.41
N ASN A 52 3.87 -11.65 3.72
CA ASN A 52 4.87 -11.59 4.78
C ASN A 52 6.23 -11.18 4.20
N SER A 53 6.71 -9.98 4.54
CA SER A 53 7.99 -9.46 4.04
C SER A 53 9.22 -10.15 4.62
N SER A 54 9.08 -10.97 5.64
CA SER A 54 10.15 -11.78 6.23
C SER A 54 10.23 -13.20 5.65
N ALA A 55 9.26 -13.61 4.83
CA ALA A 55 9.28 -14.91 4.19
C ALA A 55 10.23 -14.94 2.98
N ASP A 56 10.87 -16.08 2.73
CA ASP A 56 11.73 -16.25 1.55
C ASP A 56 10.96 -16.05 0.24
N SER A 57 9.66 -16.35 0.25
CA SER A 57 8.75 -16.16 -0.88
C SER A 57 8.22 -14.74 -1.06
N TYR A 58 8.66 -13.77 -0.27
CA TYR A 58 8.09 -12.41 -0.21
C TYR A 58 7.88 -11.79 -1.60
N MET A 59 8.93 -11.73 -2.41
CA MET A 59 8.84 -11.08 -3.73
C MET A 59 7.91 -11.84 -4.69
N ALA A 60 7.89 -13.17 -4.63
CA ALA A 60 6.98 -13.98 -5.42
C ALA A 60 5.52 -13.77 -5.00
N ASP A 61 5.25 -13.77 -3.70
CA ASP A 61 3.91 -13.55 -3.14
C ASP A 61 3.41 -12.13 -3.42
N LEU A 62 4.29 -11.13 -3.29
CA LEU A 62 3.95 -9.74 -3.57
C LEU A 62 3.61 -9.54 -5.06
N ARG A 63 4.40 -10.10 -5.98
CA ARG A 63 4.11 -10.05 -7.42
C ARG A 63 2.78 -10.72 -7.74
N ALA A 64 2.50 -11.88 -7.15
CA ALA A 64 1.22 -12.57 -7.36
C ALA A 64 0.04 -11.70 -6.89
N ALA A 65 0.13 -11.07 -5.72
CA ALA A 65 -0.90 -10.19 -5.20
C ALA A 65 -1.09 -8.94 -6.08
N ILE A 66 0.00 -8.33 -6.56
CA ILE A 66 -0.07 -7.17 -7.47
C ILE A 66 -0.70 -7.57 -8.80
N ALA A 67 -0.32 -8.71 -9.38
CA ALA A 67 -0.88 -9.19 -10.64
C ALA A 67 -2.40 -9.43 -10.53
N GLU A 68 -2.84 -9.98 -9.43
CA GLU A 68 -4.26 -10.28 -9.20
C GLU A 68 -5.10 -9.03 -8.91
N THR A 69 -4.54 -8.04 -8.22
CA THR A 69 -5.26 -6.82 -7.81
C THR A 69 -5.13 -5.66 -8.78
N GLY A 70 -4.03 -5.59 -9.53
CA GLY A 70 -3.67 -4.42 -10.31
C GLY A 70 -3.21 -3.23 -9.46
N ALA A 71 -2.63 -3.48 -8.29
CA ALA A 71 -2.22 -2.43 -7.35
C ALA A 71 -0.86 -1.82 -7.74
N PHE A 72 -0.86 -0.58 -8.23
CA PHE A 72 0.33 0.19 -8.58
C PHE A 72 0.44 1.49 -7.76
N LEU A 73 -0.25 1.57 -6.65
CA LEU A 73 -0.18 2.64 -5.66
C LEU A 73 0.01 2.04 -4.28
N GLY A 74 1.03 2.50 -3.56
CA GLY A 74 1.32 2.03 -2.21
C GLY A 74 1.50 3.14 -1.19
N PHE A 75 1.30 2.79 0.07
CA PHE A 75 1.45 3.66 1.22
C PHE A 75 2.43 3.04 2.23
N ASP A 76 3.44 3.82 2.59
CA ASP A 76 4.57 3.38 3.40
C ASP A 76 4.68 4.21 4.69
N PRO A 77 4.32 3.64 5.85
CA PRO A 77 4.54 4.28 7.14
C PRO A 77 5.95 4.00 7.71
N ILE A 78 6.73 3.13 7.08
CA ILE A 78 8.04 2.70 7.55
C ILE A 78 9.10 3.75 7.20
N GLY A 79 9.17 4.16 5.94
CA GLY A 79 10.04 5.20 5.41
C GLY A 79 11.47 4.75 5.16
N GLY A 80 12.20 4.32 6.18
CA GLY A 80 13.58 3.89 6.06
C GLY A 80 13.76 2.50 5.45
N GLY A 81 14.99 2.20 5.02
CA GLY A 81 15.34 0.92 4.40
C GLY A 81 14.81 0.78 2.98
N GLN A 82 14.57 -0.46 2.56
CA GLN A 82 14.18 -0.83 1.19
C GLN A 82 12.70 -1.22 1.06
N ALA A 83 11.85 -0.79 1.98
CA ALA A 83 10.44 -1.17 1.98
C ALA A 83 9.72 -0.71 0.70
N SER A 84 9.80 0.58 0.37
CA SER A 84 9.24 1.13 -0.87
C SER A 84 9.96 0.63 -2.13
N ASP A 85 11.28 0.48 -2.08
CA ASP A 85 12.08 -0.06 -3.18
C ASP A 85 11.60 -1.45 -3.61
N SER A 86 11.40 -2.35 -2.66
CA SER A 86 10.91 -3.71 -2.93
C SER A 86 9.53 -3.71 -3.59
N VAL A 87 8.63 -2.85 -3.14
CA VAL A 87 7.29 -2.73 -3.70
C VAL A 87 7.33 -2.19 -5.14
N LEU A 88 8.10 -1.15 -5.39
CA LEU A 88 8.26 -0.59 -6.73
C LEU A 88 8.88 -1.60 -7.71
N LYS A 89 9.86 -2.37 -7.25
CA LYS A 89 10.45 -3.46 -8.06
C LYS A 89 9.42 -4.53 -8.41
N ALA A 90 8.63 -4.97 -7.43
CA ALA A 90 7.58 -5.95 -7.65
C ALA A 90 6.51 -5.42 -8.63
N MET A 91 6.10 -4.16 -8.49
CA MET A 91 5.18 -3.51 -9.42
C MET A 91 5.74 -3.52 -10.85
N GLU A 92 7.01 -3.16 -11.05
CA GLU A 92 7.63 -3.14 -12.37
C GLU A 92 7.73 -4.55 -12.96
N GLN A 93 8.12 -5.54 -12.18
CA GLN A 93 8.21 -6.92 -12.64
C GLN A 93 6.85 -7.45 -13.12
N VAL A 94 5.77 -7.11 -12.41
CA VAL A 94 4.40 -7.45 -12.84
C VAL A 94 4.04 -6.71 -14.12
N ALA A 95 4.29 -5.40 -14.17
CA ALA A 95 3.97 -4.59 -15.35
C ALA A 95 4.71 -5.09 -16.61
N VAL A 96 5.99 -5.42 -16.49
CA VAL A 96 6.78 -6.00 -17.58
C VAL A 96 6.21 -7.34 -18.03
N SER A 97 5.81 -8.22 -17.10
CA SER A 97 5.21 -9.52 -17.44
C SER A 97 3.90 -9.40 -18.21
N GLN A 98 3.22 -8.26 -18.13
CA GLN A 98 1.96 -7.97 -18.80
C GLN A 98 2.12 -7.22 -20.13
N MET A 99 3.36 -6.85 -20.50
CA MET A 99 3.63 -6.14 -21.74
C MET A 99 3.45 -7.04 -22.95
N SER A 100 2.85 -6.52 -24.01
CA SER A 100 2.72 -7.22 -25.30
C SER A 100 4.00 -7.16 -26.16
N GLU A 101 4.82 -6.12 -25.94
CA GLU A 101 6.04 -5.88 -26.70
C GLU A 101 7.22 -5.64 -25.75
N PHE A 102 8.42 -6.09 -26.18
CA PHE A 102 9.64 -5.84 -25.42
C PHE A 102 10.04 -4.36 -25.45
N SER A 103 10.40 -3.83 -24.28
CA SER A 103 11.05 -2.52 -24.15
C SER A 103 12.30 -2.64 -23.29
N ARG A 104 13.43 -2.17 -23.81
CA ARG A 104 14.70 -2.14 -23.07
C ARG A 104 14.66 -1.19 -21.87
N TYR A 105 13.71 -0.26 -21.82
CA TYR A 105 13.55 0.74 -20.76
C TYR A 105 12.51 0.33 -19.70
N GLY A 106 11.89 -0.84 -19.87
CA GLY A 106 10.84 -1.32 -18.96
C GLY A 106 9.44 -0.86 -19.36
N SER A 107 8.50 -0.96 -18.41
CA SER A 107 7.09 -0.64 -18.66
C SER A 107 6.80 0.86 -18.57
N ASN A 108 5.70 1.27 -19.19
CA ASN A 108 5.14 2.60 -19.07
C ASN A 108 4.03 2.67 -18.00
N GLN A 109 3.83 1.62 -17.24
CA GLN A 109 2.87 1.61 -16.13
C GLN A 109 3.30 2.57 -15.03
N GLN A 110 2.44 3.51 -14.69
CA GLN A 110 2.70 4.44 -13.57
C GLN A 110 2.68 3.69 -12.24
N LYS A 111 3.72 3.90 -11.43
CA LYS A 111 3.90 3.33 -10.11
C LYS A 111 4.16 4.43 -9.11
N LYS A 112 3.52 4.35 -7.95
CA LYS A 112 3.66 5.40 -6.95
C LYS A 112 3.70 4.82 -5.54
N MET A 113 4.65 5.33 -4.74
CA MET A 113 4.71 5.11 -3.30
C MET A 113 4.57 6.44 -2.58
N TYR A 114 3.67 6.49 -1.61
CA TYR A 114 3.58 7.59 -0.65
C TYR A 114 4.17 7.17 0.68
N ILE A 115 5.20 7.91 1.13
CA ILE A 115 5.76 7.76 2.47
C ILE A 115 5.04 8.74 3.38
N TYR A 116 4.36 8.24 4.40
CA TYR A 116 3.59 9.06 5.34
C TYR A 116 3.99 8.89 6.79
N GLY A 117 5.03 8.10 7.06
CA GLY A 117 5.57 7.87 8.39
C GLY A 117 7.05 7.54 8.35
N ARG A 118 7.63 7.42 9.53
CA ARG A 118 9.04 7.07 9.73
C ARG A 118 9.21 6.13 10.91
N LEU A 119 8.59 4.97 10.84
CA LEU A 119 8.78 3.91 11.84
C LEU A 119 10.23 3.40 11.85
N ASP A 120 10.89 3.44 10.71
CA ASP A 120 12.33 3.23 10.55
C ASP A 120 12.98 4.58 10.22
N LEU A 121 13.90 5.03 11.08
CA LEU A 121 14.59 6.31 10.95
C LEU A 121 15.84 6.25 10.07
N SER A 122 16.20 5.08 9.57
CA SER A 122 17.32 4.91 8.64
C SER A 122 17.01 5.58 7.29
N PRO A 123 18.03 5.83 6.45
CA PRO A 123 17.80 6.37 5.12
C PRO A 123 16.85 5.53 4.28
N THR A 124 16.02 6.18 3.48
CA THR A 124 15.23 5.53 2.43
C THR A 124 16.14 5.16 1.29
N ILE A 125 16.23 3.86 0.98
CA ILE A 125 17.11 3.35 -0.06
C ILE A 125 16.27 3.00 -1.28
N LEU A 126 16.60 3.63 -2.40
CA LEU A 126 16.00 3.33 -3.69
C LEU A 126 17.08 2.85 -4.64
N THR A 127 16.79 1.78 -5.37
CA THR A 127 17.65 1.25 -6.42
C THR A 127 16.85 1.25 -7.72
N PRO A 128 16.73 2.41 -8.40
CA PRO A 128 15.79 2.60 -9.48
C PRO A 128 15.98 1.62 -10.64
N SER A 129 14.99 0.77 -10.78
CA SER A 129 14.82 -0.17 -11.90
C SER A 129 13.32 -0.42 -12.05
N TYR A 130 12.54 0.68 -12.03
CA TYR A 130 11.07 0.64 -11.92
C TYR A 130 10.36 1.04 -13.20
N GLY A 131 11.04 0.95 -14.35
CA GLY A 131 10.48 1.35 -15.63
C GLY A 131 10.49 2.85 -15.87
N LEU A 132 9.61 3.33 -16.74
CA LEU A 132 9.62 4.70 -17.26
C LEU A 132 8.87 5.72 -16.38
N GLN A 133 7.86 5.27 -15.65
CA GLN A 133 7.00 6.16 -14.84
C GLN A 133 6.86 5.66 -13.41
N TRP A 134 7.55 6.32 -12.50
CA TRP A 134 7.45 6.02 -11.08
C TRP A 134 7.68 7.27 -10.24
N SER A 135 7.17 7.25 -9.03
CA SER A 135 7.43 8.31 -8.06
C SER A 135 7.40 7.79 -6.62
N VAL A 136 8.20 8.44 -5.77
CA VAL A 136 8.13 8.33 -4.32
C VAL A 136 7.90 9.74 -3.79
N ALA A 137 6.87 9.92 -2.99
CA ALA A 137 6.49 11.23 -2.47
C ALA A 137 6.09 11.16 -1.00
N GLY A 138 6.30 12.25 -0.27
CA GLY A 138 5.75 12.41 1.06
C GLY A 138 4.24 12.65 0.99
N TRP A 139 3.52 12.18 2.01
CA TRP A 139 2.09 12.44 2.15
C TRP A 139 1.76 12.77 3.60
N LEU A 140 1.04 13.87 3.81
CA LEU A 140 0.52 14.28 5.10
C LEU A 140 -0.95 14.66 5.00
N LEU A 141 -1.69 14.41 6.07
CA LEU A 141 -3.14 14.63 6.11
C LEU A 141 -3.50 16.11 5.91
N THR A 142 -2.79 17.03 6.57
CA THR A 142 -3.15 18.47 6.54
C THR A 142 -3.11 19.06 5.13
N PRO A 143 -2.01 18.92 4.36
CA PRO A 143 -2.01 19.39 2.97
C PRO A 143 -3.04 18.69 2.08
N PHE A 144 -3.32 17.43 2.35
CA PHE A 144 -4.38 16.71 1.63
C PHE A 144 -5.75 17.33 1.89
N LEU A 145 -6.11 17.57 3.16
CA LEU A 145 -7.41 18.16 3.51
C LEU A 145 -7.58 19.56 2.93
N GLN A 146 -6.51 20.35 2.88
CA GLN A 146 -6.53 21.67 2.26
C GLN A 146 -6.87 21.58 0.77
N ARG A 147 -6.30 20.62 0.05
CA ARG A 147 -6.61 20.41 -1.38
C ARG A 147 -7.98 19.78 -1.61
N ALA A 148 -8.39 18.88 -0.75
CA ALA A 148 -9.67 18.17 -0.84
C ALA A 148 -10.88 19.07 -0.57
N GLY A 149 -10.69 20.16 0.18
CA GLY A 149 -11.71 21.13 0.52
C GLY A 149 -12.53 20.76 1.76
N MET A 150 -13.26 21.76 2.27
CA MET A 150 -13.99 21.65 3.56
C MET A 150 -15.12 20.62 3.51
N GLU A 151 -15.82 20.51 2.40
CA GLU A 151 -16.92 19.54 2.24
C GLU A 151 -16.41 18.10 2.35
N THR A 152 -15.33 17.78 1.63
CA THR A 152 -14.70 16.45 1.72
C THR A 152 -14.17 16.18 3.13
N ALA A 153 -13.51 17.15 3.76
CA ALA A 153 -13.01 17.02 5.12
C ALA A 153 -14.16 16.79 6.14
N ALA A 154 -15.28 17.50 5.99
CA ALA A 154 -16.46 17.31 6.84
C ALA A 154 -17.08 15.91 6.67
N ARG A 155 -17.19 15.43 5.44
CA ARG A 155 -17.69 14.09 5.13
C ARG A 155 -16.80 12.99 5.73
N MET A 156 -15.48 13.16 5.62
CA MET A 156 -14.53 12.21 6.22
C MET A 156 -14.65 12.17 7.75
N ARG A 157 -14.75 13.34 8.41
CA ARG A 157 -14.97 13.42 9.87
C ARG A 157 -16.27 12.77 10.29
N ALA A 158 -17.34 13.02 9.56
CA ALA A 158 -18.65 12.42 9.86
C ALA A 158 -18.59 10.88 9.76
N ARG A 159 -17.90 10.34 8.75
CA ARG A 159 -17.69 8.88 8.61
C ARG A 159 -16.93 8.31 9.81
N VAL A 160 -15.86 8.99 10.24
CA VAL A 160 -15.08 8.56 11.42
C VAL A 160 -15.95 8.57 12.67
N GLN A 161 -16.67 9.65 12.92
CA GLN A 161 -17.54 9.79 14.10
C GLN A 161 -18.64 8.72 14.14
N ALA A 162 -19.24 8.41 13.01
CA ALA A 162 -20.30 7.42 12.93
C ALA A 162 -19.80 5.97 13.15
N ASN A 163 -18.51 5.71 12.97
CA ASN A 163 -17.95 4.36 12.98
C ASN A 163 -16.78 4.18 13.97
N LEU A 164 -16.73 4.98 15.05
CA LEU A 164 -15.65 4.95 16.05
C LEU A 164 -15.48 3.60 16.73
N THR A 165 -16.57 2.87 16.94
CA THR A 165 -16.58 1.57 17.62
C THR A 165 -16.55 0.37 16.68
N THR A 166 -16.52 0.60 15.39
CA THR A 166 -16.51 -0.42 14.33
C THR A 166 -15.29 -0.27 13.44
N THR A 167 -15.42 0.43 12.32
CA THR A 167 -14.35 0.59 11.32
C THR A 167 -13.10 1.24 11.91
N PHE A 168 -13.25 2.22 12.80
CA PHE A 168 -12.16 2.98 13.42
C PHE A 168 -11.85 2.54 14.86
N ALA A 169 -12.34 1.39 15.29
CA ALA A 169 -12.00 0.86 16.60
C ALA A 169 -10.50 0.55 16.70
N SER A 170 -9.87 0.94 17.81
CA SER A 170 -8.53 0.54 18.20
C SER A 170 -8.58 -0.68 19.10
N HIS A 171 -7.62 -1.58 18.95
CA HIS A 171 -7.46 -2.79 19.76
C HIS A 171 -6.05 -2.86 20.36
#